data_cdf1f4d4364959717e8ec550a096515b
#
_entry.id   cdf1f4d4364959717e8ec550a096515b
#
_cell.length_a   1.000
_cell.length_b   1.000
_cell.length_c   1.000
_cell.angle_alpha   90.00
_cell.angle_beta   90.00
_cell.angle_gamma   90.00
#
_symmetry.space_group_name_H-M   'P 1'
#
loop_
_entity.id
_entity.type
_entity.pdbx_description
1 polymer ?
#
loop_
_entity_poly.entity_id
_entity_poly.type
_entity_poly.pdbx_seq_one_letter_code
_entity_poly.pdbx_strand_id
1 'polypeptide(L)'
;MKETILIDTSDVIKLFNFSLESLRKYKTLGLIKACTTIWGKDLFDKGDILIRKKIIESCKKNGMGLDKIVKYIKAYEMDENIQFEFKNFKEAKTLLIIEDDELVCEFLKKYLMRTFLTSELIIFYATDGKSGIKIAREIPQDLIVLDMVLDAGMDGMAVYKELKNDPRTNQSKFIFISGNFEFNSKKGIFFKKPINMKEFVDKIRELIELKKN
;
A
#
# COMPACT_ATOMS: atom_id res chain seq x y z
N MET A 1 8.17 -20.53 16.47
CA MET A 1 9.02 -19.82 15.48
C MET A 1 8.96 -20.62 14.18
N LYS A 2 8.58 -20.01 13.06
CA LYS A 2 8.66 -20.69 11.75
C LYS A 2 10.14 -20.85 11.41
N GLU A 3 10.56 -22.05 11.07
CA GLU A 3 11.93 -22.34 10.64
C GLU A 3 12.17 -21.64 9.30
N THR A 4 13.12 -20.69 9.25
CA THR A 4 13.45 -19.96 8.02
C THR A 4 14.38 -20.80 7.18
N ILE A 5 13.93 -21.27 6.03
CA ILE A 5 14.73 -22.03 5.07
C ILE A 5 15.41 -21.03 4.12
N LEU A 6 16.73 -20.95 4.18
CA LEU A 6 17.52 -20.10 3.29
C LEU A 6 17.85 -20.83 1.99
N ILE A 7 17.71 -20.14 0.86
CA ILE A 7 18.07 -20.60 -0.47
C ILE A 7 18.99 -19.59 -1.14
N ASP A 8 19.83 -20.05 -2.07
CA ASP A 8 20.78 -19.21 -2.76
C ASP A 8 20.23 -18.63 -4.09
N THR A 9 21.08 -17.83 -4.74
CA THR A 9 20.77 -17.21 -6.04
C THR A 9 20.42 -18.24 -7.12
N SER A 10 21.07 -19.41 -7.13
CA SER A 10 20.83 -20.45 -8.14
C SER A 10 19.45 -21.09 -7.96
N ASP A 11 19.03 -21.26 -6.73
CA ASP A 11 17.69 -21.80 -6.40
C ASP A 11 16.58 -20.82 -6.78
N VAL A 12 16.78 -19.51 -6.53
CA VAL A 12 15.82 -18.48 -6.96
C VAL A 12 15.71 -18.46 -8.49
N ILE A 13 16.81 -18.52 -9.21
CA ILE A 13 16.83 -18.59 -10.68
C ILE A 13 16.02 -19.79 -11.17
N LYS A 14 16.24 -20.98 -10.59
CA LYS A 14 15.51 -22.20 -10.94
C LYS A 14 14.00 -22.05 -10.64
N LEU A 15 13.64 -21.55 -9.45
CA LEU A 15 12.27 -21.38 -9.04
C LEU A 15 11.44 -20.48 -9.99
N PHE A 16 12.05 -19.39 -10.48
CA PHE A 16 11.38 -18.45 -11.38
C PHE A 16 11.58 -18.74 -12.86
N ASN A 17 12.46 -19.70 -13.19
CA ASN A 17 12.95 -19.90 -14.55
C ASN A 17 13.50 -18.61 -15.17
N PHE A 18 14.34 -17.91 -14.43
CA PHE A 18 14.94 -16.64 -14.82
C PHE A 18 16.34 -16.80 -15.41
N SER A 19 16.76 -15.80 -16.20
CA SER A 19 18.18 -15.52 -16.40
C SER A 19 18.76 -14.76 -15.19
N LEU A 20 20.09 -14.79 -15.03
CA LEU A 20 20.75 -13.99 -14.00
C LEU A 20 20.47 -12.48 -14.16
N GLU A 21 20.37 -12.01 -15.39
CA GLU A 21 20.02 -10.63 -15.71
C GLU A 21 18.60 -10.28 -15.25
N SER A 22 17.64 -11.16 -15.50
CA SER A 22 16.27 -11.01 -14.99
C SER A 22 16.24 -10.93 -13.47
N LEU A 23 16.97 -11.77 -12.78
CA LEU A 23 17.05 -11.72 -11.32
C LEU A 23 17.64 -10.39 -10.83
N ARG A 24 18.72 -9.90 -11.44
CA ARG A 24 19.31 -8.59 -11.12
C ARG A 24 18.29 -7.46 -11.29
N LYS A 25 17.57 -7.44 -12.40
CA LYS A 25 16.50 -6.48 -12.67
C LYS A 25 15.40 -6.52 -11.58
N TYR A 26 14.96 -7.71 -11.18
CA TYR A 26 13.94 -7.89 -10.15
C TYR A 26 14.43 -7.47 -8.77
N LYS A 27 15.70 -7.69 -8.45
CA LYS A 27 16.33 -7.17 -7.23
C LYS A 27 16.38 -5.65 -7.24
N THR A 28 16.82 -5.03 -8.33
CA THR A 28 16.85 -3.55 -8.47
C THR A 28 15.46 -2.93 -8.31
N LEU A 29 14.42 -3.60 -8.80
CA LEU A 29 13.03 -3.15 -8.66
C LEU A 29 12.42 -3.44 -7.28
N GLY A 30 13.12 -4.14 -6.39
CA GLY A 30 12.62 -4.55 -5.08
C GLY A 30 11.58 -5.67 -5.12
N LEU A 31 11.37 -6.31 -6.28
CA LEU A 31 10.45 -7.43 -6.44
C LEU A 31 10.94 -8.71 -5.74
N ILE A 32 12.26 -8.87 -5.64
CA ILE A 32 12.95 -9.96 -4.96
C ILE A 32 14.01 -9.33 -4.05
N LYS A 33 14.03 -9.71 -2.78
CA LYS A 33 15.00 -9.21 -1.79
C LYS A 33 15.78 -10.36 -1.18
N ALA A 34 17.11 -10.19 -1.05
CA ALA A 34 17.90 -11.05 -0.19
C ALA A 34 17.61 -10.69 1.27
N CYS A 35 17.48 -11.69 2.13
CA CYS A 35 17.33 -11.48 3.56
C CYS A 35 18.69 -11.29 4.26
N THR A 36 19.77 -11.82 3.69
CA THR A 36 21.14 -11.64 4.16
C THR A 36 22.13 -11.91 3.04
N THR A 37 23.40 -11.52 3.26
CA THR A 37 24.51 -11.82 2.36
C THR A 37 25.64 -12.43 3.18
N ILE A 38 26.04 -13.64 2.83
CA ILE A 38 27.12 -14.37 3.51
C ILE A 38 28.21 -14.67 2.49
N TRP A 39 29.45 -14.28 2.79
CA TRP A 39 30.61 -14.47 1.90
C TRP A 39 30.41 -13.91 0.50
N GLY A 40 29.72 -12.76 0.40
CA GLY A 40 29.39 -12.13 -0.89
C GLY A 40 28.28 -12.83 -1.68
N LYS A 41 27.63 -13.86 -1.12
CA LYS A 41 26.49 -14.55 -1.73
C LYS A 41 25.21 -14.13 -1.07
N ASP A 42 24.24 -13.70 -1.87
CA ASP A 42 22.89 -13.38 -1.41
C ASP A 42 22.15 -14.67 -1.03
N LEU A 43 21.52 -14.65 0.13
CA LEU A 43 20.60 -15.67 0.61
C LEU A 43 19.19 -15.12 0.76
N PHE A 44 18.21 -15.93 0.43
CA PHE A 44 16.80 -15.54 0.35
C PHE A 44 15.98 -16.46 1.24
N ASP A 45 14.97 -15.90 1.92
CA ASP A 45 13.96 -16.70 2.59
C ASP A 45 13.07 -17.41 1.56
N LYS A 46 13.07 -18.75 1.58
CA LYS A 46 12.32 -19.58 0.63
C LYS A 46 10.82 -19.30 0.69
N GLY A 47 10.28 -19.07 1.89
CA GLY A 47 8.85 -18.77 2.09
C GLY A 47 8.46 -17.45 1.43
N ASP A 48 9.21 -16.38 1.70
CA ASP A 48 9.02 -15.07 1.09
C ASP A 48 9.15 -15.13 -0.45
N ILE A 49 10.18 -15.82 -0.96
CA ILE A 49 10.38 -16.00 -2.40
C ILE A 49 9.21 -16.71 -3.08
N LEU A 50 8.64 -17.73 -2.46
CA LEU A 50 7.48 -18.45 -3.02
C LEU A 50 6.22 -17.58 -3.06
N ILE A 51 6.01 -16.73 -2.05
CA ILE A 51 4.89 -15.78 -2.02
C ILE A 51 5.09 -14.72 -3.11
N ARG A 52 6.26 -14.10 -3.19
CA ARG A 52 6.59 -13.12 -4.24
C ARG A 52 6.44 -13.72 -5.64
N LYS A 53 6.87 -14.96 -5.82
CA LYS A 53 6.67 -15.68 -7.09
C LYS A 53 5.20 -15.76 -7.46
N LYS A 54 4.33 -16.20 -6.55
CA LYS A 54 2.88 -16.28 -6.79
C LYS A 54 2.31 -14.90 -7.17
N ILE A 55 2.67 -13.85 -6.45
CA ILE A 55 2.23 -12.46 -6.73
C ILE A 55 2.66 -12.06 -8.15
N ILE A 56 3.95 -12.21 -8.47
CA ILE A 56 4.52 -11.79 -9.75
C ILE A 56 3.89 -12.56 -10.91
N GLU A 57 3.76 -13.88 -10.80
CA GLU A 57 3.18 -14.73 -11.86
C GLU A 57 1.71 -14.40 -12.10
N SER A 58 0.95 -14.20 -11.03
CA SER A 58 -0.45 -13.83 -11.15
C SER A 58 -0.63 -12.43 -11.75
N CYS A 59 0.13 -11.45 -11.31
CA CYS A 59 0.12 -10.12 -11.90
C CYS A 59 0.45 -10.15 -13.39
N LYS A 60 1.48 -10.92 -13.78
CA LYS A 60 1.85 -11.10 -15.20
C LYS A 60 0.76 -11.78 -16.01
N LYS A 61 0.15 -12.84 -15.47
CA LYS A 61 -0.97 -13.53 -16.12
C LYS A 61 -2.14 -12.59 -16.40
N ASN A 62 -2.34 -11.58 -15.56
CA ASN A 62 -3.34 -10.52 -15.73
C ASN A 62 -2.85 -9.33 -16.56
N GLY A 63 -1.71 -9.43 -17.25
CA GLY A 63 -1.19 -8.41 -18.16
C GLY A 63 -0.66 -7.16 -17.47
N MET A 64 -0.28 -7.25 -16.18
CA MET A 64 0.26 -6.09 -15.45
C MET A 64 1.71 -5.80 -15.83
N GLY A 65 2.02 -4.50 -15.97
CA GLY A 65 3.38 -4.02 -16.09
C GLY A 65 4.17 -4.14 -14.78
N LEU A 66 5.51 -4.12 -14.88
CA LEU A 66 6.40 -4.27 -13.73
C LEU A 66 6.21 -3.18 -12.67
N ASP A 67 5.88 -1.96 -13.06
CA ASP A 67 5.58 -0.82 -12.19
C ASP A 67 4.42 -1.11 -11.23
N LYS A 68 3.36 -1.74 -11.75
CA LYS A 68 2.22 -2.17 -10.92
C LYS A 68 2.60 -3.35 -10.02
N ILE A 69 3.36 -4.31 -10.53
CA ILE A 69 3.81 -5.46 -9.74
C ILE A 69 4.66 -5.00 -8.53
N VAL A 70 5.51 -3.97 -8.72
CA VAL A 70 6.28 -3.35 -7.62
C VAL A 70 5.36 -2.82 -6.52
N LYS A 71 4.25 -2.16 -6.87
CA LYS A 71 3.27 -1.66 -5.88
C LYS A 71 2.68 -2.80 -5.05
N TYR A 72 2.36 -3.93 -5.68
CA TYR A 72 1.81 -5.10 -4.99
C TYR A 72 2.81 -5.76 -4.04
N ILE A 73 4.06 -5.90 -4.47
CA ILE A 73 5.10 -6.45 -3.61
C ILE A 73 5.35 -5.53 -2.40
N LYS A 74 5.34 -4.21 -2.60
CA LYS A 74 5.46 -3.25 -1.49
C LYS A 74 4.27 -3.34 -0.53
N ALA A 75 3.04 -3.50 -1.03
CA ALA A 75 1.88 -3.71 -0.18
C ALA A 75 2.00 -4.98 0.65
N TYR A 76 2.46 -6.09 0.05
CA TYR A 76 2.74 -7.34 0.76
C TYR A 76 3.81 -7.15 1.86
N GLU A 77 4.87 -6.38 1.60
CA GLU A 77 5.92 -6.10 2.59
C GLU A 77 5.42 -5.29 3.80
N MET A 78 4.36 -4.52 3.62
CA MET A 78 3.76 -3.71 4.71
C MET A 78 2.78 -4.50 5.57
N ASP A 79 2.13 -5.53 5.01
CA ASP A 79 1.19 -6.38 5.73
C ASP A 79 1.17 -7.79 5.13
N GLU A 80 1.82 -8.73 5.81
CA GLU A 80 1.86 -10.16 5.41
C GLU A 80 0.48 -10.82 5.39
N ASN A 81 -0.53 -10.23 6.03
CA ASN A 81 -1.89 -10.74 6.08
C ASN A 81 -2.75 -10.28 4.89
N ILE A 82 -2.22 -9.47 3.97
CA ILE A 82 -2.93 -9.10 2.76
C ILE A 82 -3.13 -10.37 1.92
N GLN A 83 -4.37 -10.88 1.93
CA GLN A 83 -4.77 -11.97 1.04
C GLN A 83 -5.05 -11.36 -0.34
N PHE A 84 -4.17 -11.66 -1.28
CA PHE A 84 -4.35 -11.24 -2.67
C PHE A 84 -5.35 -12.17 -3.36
N GLU A 85 -6.59 -11.74 -3.52
CA GLU A 85 -7.51 -12.34 -4.49
C GLU A 85 -7.17 -11.83 -5.90
N PHE A 86 -6.58 -12.69 -6.71
CA PHE A 86 -5.95 -12.34 -7.98
C PHE A 86 -6.91 -12.16 -9.19
N LYS A 87 -8.19 -11.94 -8.98
CA LYS A 87 -9.16 -11.70 -10.06
C LYS A 87 -9.28 -10.19 -10.35
N ASN A 88 -8.70 -9.70 -11.43
CA ASN A 88 -8.89 -8.36 -12.03
C ASN A 88 -8.07 -7.17 -11.47
N PHE A 89 -6.82 -7.33 -11.16
CA PHE A 89 -5.93 -6.26 -10.67
C PHE A 89 -5.54 -5.17 -11.68
N LYS A 90 -6.01 -5.20 -12.91
CA LYS A 90 -5.57 -4.25 -13.96
C LYS A 90 -5.88 -2.79 -13.62
N GLU A 91 -6.85 -2.55 -12.74
CA GLU A 91 -7.39 -1.22 -12.43
C GLU A 91 -7.54 -0.90 -10.93
N ALA A 92 -6.95 -1.72 -10.03
CA ALA A 92 -7.09 -1.47 -8.60
C ALA A 92 -6.57 -0.09 -8.21
N LYS A 93 -7.39 0.65 -7.48
CA LYS A 93 -7.06 1.95 -6.91
C LYS A 93 -6.24 1.80 -5.63
N THR A 94 -5.54 2.84 -5.24
CA THR A 94 -4.72 2.84 -4.02
C THR A 94 -5.26 3.85 -3.03
N LEU A 95 -5.38 3.44 -1.78
CA LEU A 95 -5.84 4.27 -0.66
C LEU A 95 -4.80 4.19 0.47
N LEU A 96 -4.35 5.34 0.95
CA LEU A 96 -3.52 5.45 2.14
C LEU A 96 -4.34 6.05 3.28
N ILE A 97 -4.33 5.38 4.44
CA ILE A 97 -4.89 5.90 5.69
C ILE A 97 -3.72 6.38 6.55
N ILE A 98 -3.79 7.63 7.02
CA ILE A 98 -2.83 8.21 7.98
C ILE A 98 -3.63 8.57 9.23
N GLU A 99 -3.48 7.78 10.27
CA GLU A 99 -4.24 7.83 11.52
C GLU A 99 -3.35 7.29 12.65
N ASP A 100 -3.12 8.03 13.70
CA ASP A 100 -2.22 7.65 14.80
C ASP A 100 -2.90 6.78 15.86
N ASP A 101 -4.23 6.81 15.98
CA ASP A 101 -4.96 5.85 16.79
C ASP A 101 -4.99 4.49 16.09
N GLU A 102 -4.20 3.55 16.61
CA GLU A 102 -4.09 2.20 16.07
C GLU A 102 -5.44 1.47 15.99
N LEU A 103 -6.35 1.69 16.96
CA LEU A 103 -7.67 1.06 16.99
C LEU A 103 -8.57 1.61 15.88
N VAL A 104 -8.53 2.93 15.67
CA VAL A 104 -9.26 3.58 14.58
C VAL A 104 -8.70 3.15 13.24
N CYS A 105 -7.38 3.12 13.10
CA CYS A 105 -6.69 2.67 11.89
C CYS A 105 -7.07 1.22 11.54
N GLU A 106 -7.00 0.32 12.52
CA GLU A 106 -7.35 -1.10 12.34
C GLU A 106 -8.85 -1.28 12.02
N PHE A 107 -9.73 -0.53 12.67
CA PHE A 107 -11.16 -0.54 12.38
C PHE A 107 -11.44 -0.10 10.95
N LEU A 108 -10.91 1.04 10.52
CA LEU A 108 -11.08 1.54 9.15
C LEU A 108 -10.55 0.54 8.12
N LYS A 109 -9.34 0.01 8.35
CA LYS A 109 -8.74 -1.02 7.51
C LYS A 109 -9.65 -2.23 7.37
N LYS A 110 -10.06 -2.86 8.48
CA LYS A 110 -10.91 -4.05 8.48
C LYS A 110 -12.26 -3.81 7.82
N TYR A 111 -12.87 -2.65 8.08
CA TYR A 111 -14.15 -2.28 7.49
C TYR A 111 -14.04 -2.13 5.97
N LEU A 112 -13.04 -1.39 5.50
CA LEU A 112 -12.82 -1.15 4.07
C LEU A 112 -12.42 -2.44 3.33
N MET A 113 -11.58 -3.29 3.92
CA MET A 113 -11.21 -4.59 3.35
C MET A 113 -12.40 -5.55 3.21
N ARG A 114 -13.43 -5.44 4.06
CA ARG A 114 -14.67 -6.21 3.92
C ARG A 114 -15.62 -5.62 2.88
N THR A 115 -15.52 -4.32 2.62
CA THR A 115 -16.42 -3.57 1.74
C THR A 115 -15.93 -3.55 0.29
N PHE A 116 -14.61 -3.52 0.10
CA PHE A 116 -13.97 -3.47 -1.22
C PHE A 116 -13.23 -4.77 -1.49
N LEU A 117 -13.33 -5.26 -2.72
CA LEU A 117 -12.45 -6.35 -3.16
C LEU A 117 -11.01 -5.82 -3.30
N THR A 118 -10.02 -6.64 -2.98
CA THR A 118 -8.60 -6.27 -3.19
C THR A 118 -8.26 -6.01 -4.65
N SER A 119 -9.06 -6.55 -5.57
CA SER A 119 -9.00 -6.24 -7.01
C SER A 119 -9.49 -4.83 -7.36
N GLU A 120 -10.23 -4.16 -6.47
CA GLU A 120 -10.75 -2.81 -6.66
C GLU A 120 -9.90 -1.78 -5.92
N LEU A 121 -9.50 -2.10 -4.67
CA LEU A 121 -8.85 -1.17 -3.77
C LEU A 121 -7.72 -1.84 -2.98
N ILE A 122 -6.52 -1.27 -3.07
CA ILE A 122 -5.38 -1.63 -2.24
C ILE A 122 -5.24 -0.58 -1.14
N ILE A 123 -5.20 -1.02 0.11
CA ILE A 123 -5.18 -0.13 1.26
C ILE A 123 -3.80 -0.18 1.91
N PHE A 124 -3.20 0.99 2.06
CA PHE A 124 -2.01 1.24 2.85
C PHE A 124 -2.39 2.01 4.10
N TYR A 125 -1.59 1.91 5.15
CA TYR A 125 -1.80 2.67 6.38
C TYR A 125 -0.49 3.10 7.01
N ALA A 126 -0.55 4.20 7.75
CA ALA A 126 0.52 4.73 8.54
C ALA A 126 -0.05 5.28 9.85
N THR A 127 0.68 5.08 10.94
CA THR A 127 0.31 5.55 12.28
C THR A 127 0.98 6.86 12.65
N ASP A 128 1.65 7.51 11.70
CA ASP A 128 2.22 8.84 11.86
C ASP A 128 2.39 9.56 10.52
N GLY A 129 2.50 10.89 10.56
CA GLY A 129 2.59 11.72 9.37
C GLY A 129 3.84 11.46 8.52
N LYS A 130 5.00 11.21 9.14
CA LYS A 130 6.28 10.97 8.42
C LYS A 130 6.24 9.67 7.65
N SER A 131 5.77 8.60 8.28
CA SER A 131 5.56 7.30 7.65
C SER A 131 4.55 7.40 6.50
N GLY A 132 3.44 8.13 6.70
CA GLY A 132 2.44 8.39 5.67
C GLY A 132 3.02 9.12 4.45
N ILE A 133 3.81 10.17 4.65
CA ILE A 133 4.50 10.89 3.58
C ILE A 133 5.47 9.96 2.84
N LYS A 134 6.23 9.16 3.56
CA LYS A 134 7.17 8.21 2.96
C LYS A 134 6.44 7.21 2.06
N ILE A 135 5.36 6.60 2.55
CA ILE A 135 4.54 5.66 1.77
C ILE A 135 3.99 6.33 0.52
N ALA A 136 3.39 7.52 0.66
CA ALA A 136 2.81 8.24 -0.47
C ALA A 136 3.84 8.58 -1.55
N ARG A 137 5.09 8.90 -1.17
CA ARG A 137 6.20 9.17 -2.09
C ARG A 137 6.71 7.93 -2.82
N GLU A 138 6.69 6.79 -2.15
CA GLU A 138 7.15 5.52 -2.73
C GLU A 138 6.09 4.88 -3.62
N ILE A 139 4.82 5.02 -3.24
CA ILE A 139 3.67 4.39 -3.91
C ILE A 139 2.64 5.48 -4.17
N PRO A 140 2.45 5.95 -5.43
CA PRO A 140 1.42 6.94 -5.75
C PRO A 140 0.04 6.48 -5.27
N GLN A 141 -0.66 7.37 -4.56
CA GLN A 141 -1.98 7.11 -3.99
C GLN A 141 -3.07 7.78 -4.83
N ASP A 142 -4.15 7.04 -5.16
CA ASP A 142 -5.35 7.65 -5.76
C ASP A 142 -6.11 8.48 -4.73
N LEU A 143 -6.14 8.01 -3.47
CA LEU A 143 -6.82 8.66 -2.35
C LEU A 143 -6.01 8.54 -1.06
N ILE A 144 -5.97 9.62 -0.30
CA ILE A 144 -5.38 9.67 1.03
C ILE A 144 -6.47 10.07 2.03
N VAL A 145 -6.67 9.22 3.03
CA VAL A 145 -7.51 9.50 4.21
C VAL A 145 -6.55 9.97 5.30
N LEU A 146 -6.75 11.20 5.79
CA LEU A 146 -5.81 11.86 6.68
C LEU A 146 -6.52 12.37 7.93
N ASP A 147 -6.08 11.88 9.10
CA ASP A 147 -6.47 12.52 10.35
C ASP A 147 -5.79 13.89 10.46
N MET A 148 -6.57 14.86 10.90
CA MET A 148 -6.08 16.22 11.09
C MET A 148 -5.40 16.42 12.44
N VAL A 149 -5.60 15.52 13.40
CA VAL A 149 -4.99 15.52 14.73
C VAL A 149 -4.10 14.31 14.84
N LEU A 150 -2.80 14.47 14.63
CA LEU A 150 -1.79 13.43 14.75
C LEU A 150 -0.85 13.77 15.92
N ASP A 151 -0.66 12.83 16.84
CA ASP A 151 0.11 13.06 18.09
C ASP A 151 1.63 13.13 17.91
N ALA A 152 2.17 12.59 16.83
CA ALA A 152 3.62 12.39 16.65
C ALA A 152 4.38 13.62 16.08
N GLY A 153 4.03 14.83 16.49
CA GLY A 153 4.81 16.04 16.21
C GLY A 153 4.68 16.66 14.81
N MET A 154 3.77 16.13 13.99
CA MET A 154 3.38 16.74 12.71
C MET A 154 1.86 16.66 12.57
N ASP A 155 1.17 17.81 12.56
CA ASP A 155 -0.27 17.85 12.37
C ASP A 155 -0.70 17.44 10.95
N GLY A 156 -1.95 17.02 10.78
CA GLY A 156 -2.46 16.58 9.48
C GLY A 156 -2.39 17.68 8.41
N MET A 157 -2.46 18.98 8.81
CA MET A 157 -2.31 20.08 7.86
C MET A 157 -0.89 20.19 7.32
N ALA A 158 0.13 19.95 8.16
CA ALA A 158 1.53 19.92 7.72
C ALA A 158 1.76 18.76 6.75
N VAL A 159 1.23 17.56 7.06
CA VAL A 159 1.25 16.39 6.15
C VAL A 159 0.60 16.73 4.81
N TYR A 160 -0.61 17.30 4.83
CA TYR A 160 -1.33 17.70 3.61
C TYR A 160 -0.52 18.69 2.76
N LYS A 161 0.03 19.73 3.37
CA LYS A 161 0.84 20.73 2.66
C LYS A 161 2.07 20.10 2.01
N GLU A 162 2.76 19.21 2.73
CA GLU A 162 3.94 18.53 2.22
C GLU A 162 3.60 17.64 1.03
N LEU A 163 2.53 16.84 1.11
CA LEU A 163 2.07 15.97 0.03
C LEU A 163 1.55 16.76 -1.19
N LYS A 164 0.87 17.88 -0.98
CA LYS A 164 0.38 18.74 -2.08
C LYS A 164 1.49 19.49 -2.81
N ASN A 165 2.59 19.78 -2.13
CA ASN A 165 3.74 20.46 -2.73
C ASN A 165 4.71 19.50 -3.44
N ASP A 166 4.59 18.17 -3.23
CA ASP A 166 5.45 17.17 -3.87
C ASP A 166 4.83 16.71 -5.21
N PRO A 167 5.52 16.86 -6.35
CA PRO A 167 5.01 16.46 -7.66
C PRO A 167 4.60 14.98 -7.77
N ARG A 168 5.16 14.12 -6.90
CA ARG A 168 4.85 12.68 -6.88
C ARG A 168 3.49 12.37 -6.24
N THR A 169 2.99 13.27 -5.39
CA THR A 169 1.80 13.04 -4.56
C THR A 169 0.72 14.10 -4.71
N ASN A 170 1.00 15.21 -5.40
CA ASN A 170 0.08 16.35 -5.54
C ASN A 170 -1.23 16.03 -6.27
N GLN A 171 -1.27 14.95 -7.06
CA GLN A 171 -2.46 14.48 -7.78
C GLN A 171 -3.38 13.61 -6.90
N SER A 172 -2.91 13.15 -5.73
CA SER A 172 -3.74 12.38 -4.81
C SER A 172 -4.95 13.19 -4.37
N LYS A 173 -6.12 12.54 -4.31
CA LYS A 173 -7.33 13.08 -3.69
C LYS A 173 -7.25 12.93 -2.17
N PHE A 174 -7.96 13.75 -1.43
CA PHE A 174 -7.92 13.72 0.04
C PHE A 174 -9.31 13.66 0.65
N ILE A 175 -9.44 12.82 1.67
CA ILE A 175 -10.50 12.88 2.68
C ILE A 175 -9.83 13.22 4.01
N PHE A 176 -10.32 14.24 4.68
CA PHE A 176 -9.88 14.63 6.01
C PHE A 176 -10.82 14.07 7.07
N ILE A 177 -10.26 13.58 8.17
CA ILE A 177 -11.00 13.10 9.34
C ILE A 177 -10.60 13.94 10.54
N SER A 178 -11.53 14.35 11.39
CA SER A 178 -11.23 15.03 12.65
C SER A 178 -12.36 14.93 13.67
N GLY A 179 -12.01 14.99 14.94
CA GLY A 179 -12.95 15.19 16.04
C GLY A 179 -13.49 16.61 16.16
N ASN A 180 -12.73 17.62 15.71
CA ASN A 180 -13.06 19.04 15.80
C ASN A 180 -13.62 19.61 14.50
N PHE A 181 -14.67 20.45 14.62
CA PHE A 181 -15.49 20.94 13.48
C PHE A 181 -14.95 22.22 12.81
N GLU A 182 -13.86 22.81 13.26
CA GLU A 182 -13.39 24.12 12.78
C GLU A 182 -12.56 24.11 11.50
N PHE A 183 -12.68 23.09 10.69
CA PHE A 183 -11.91 23.03 9.45
C PHE A 183 -12.67 23.63 8.27
N ASN A 184 -12.06 24.60 7.59
CA ASN A 184 -12.64 25.29 6.43
C ASN A 184 -12.83 24.33 5.25
N SER A 185 -14.09 23.97 4.95
CA SER A 185 -14.53 23.03 3.92
C SER A 185 -14.07 23.35 2.48
N LYS A 186 -13.43 24.49 2.26
CA LYS A 186 -12.90 24.87 0.93
C LYS A 186 -11.70 24.06 0.47
N LYS A 187 -11.06 23.25 1.35
CA LYS A 187 -9.83 22.51 1.04
C LYS A 187 -10.02 21.04 0.70
N GLY A 188 -11.21 20.47 0.86
CA GLY A 188 -11.46 19.07 0.56
C GLY A 188 -12.68 18.49 1.26
N ILE A 189 -12.83 17.18 1.14
CA ILE A 189 -13.93 16.43 1.74
C ILE A 189 -13.57 16.11 3.17
N PHE A 190 -14.53 16.34 4.06
CA PHE A 190 -14.33 16.27 5.50
C PHE A 190 -15.32 15.33 6.18
N PHE A 191 -14.82 14.45 7.05
CA PHE A 191 -15.65 13.60 7.92
C PHE A 191 -15.36 13.88 9.38
N LYS A 192 -16.41 14.10 10.16
CA LYS A 192 -16.31 14.23 11.61
C LYS A 192 -16.26 12.86 12.27
N LYS A 193 -15.37 12.67 13.25
CA LYS A 193 -15.43 11.52 14.16
C LYS A 193 -16.60 11.67 15.16
N PRO A 194 -17.43 10.63 15.40
CA PRO A 194 -17.37 9.30 14.81
C PRO A 194 -17.88 9.29 13.36
N ILE A 195 -17.17 8.54 12.49
CA ILE A 195 -17.41 8.53 11.05
C ILE A 195 -18.68 7.74 10.71
N ASN A 196 -19.58 8.34 9.92
CA ASN A 196 -20.65 7.58 9.26
C ASN A 196 -20.04 6.72 8.15
N MET A 197 -19.85 5.42 8.43
CA MET A 197 -19.14 4.51 7.54
C MET A 197 -19.83 4.31 6.20
N LYS A 198 -21.16 4.41 6.12
CA LYS A 198 -21.89 4.32 4.85
C LYS A 198 -21.54 5.49 3.93
N GLU A 199 -21.66 6.71 4.46
CA GLU A 199 -21.32 7.93 3.70
C GLU A 199 -19.84 7.96 3.33
N PHE A 200 -18.98 7.51 4.22
CA PHE A 200 -17.54 7.43 4.00
C PHE A 200 -17.19 6.50 2.84
N VAL A 201 -17.74 5.28 2.81
CA VAL A 201 -17.56 4.32 1.72
C VAL A 201 -18.10 4.86 0.39
N ASP A 202 -19.31 5.44 0.41
CA ASP A 202 -19.90 6.03 -0.81
C ASP A 202 -19.01 7.16 -1.36
N LYS A 203 -18.41 7.97 -0.48
CA LYS A 203 -17.49 9.03 -0.89
C LYS A 203 -16.16 8.50 -1.41
N ILE A 204 -15.60 7.45 -0.81
CA ILE A 204 -14.43 6.77 -1.36
C ILE A 204 -14.71 6.29 -2.79
N ARG A 205 -15.84 5.57 -3.01
CA ARG A 205 -16.22 5.07 -4.34
C ARG A 205 -16.33 6.21 -5.37
N GLU A 206 -16.98 7.29 -5.00
CA GLU A 206 -17.12 8.48 -5.85
C GLU A 206 -15.76 9.07 -6.24
N LEU A 207 -14.88 9.28 -5.25
CA LEU A 207 -13.59 9.93 -5.47
C LEU A 207 -12.64 9.12 -6.35
N ILE A 208 -12.62 7.80 -6.20
CA ILE A 208 -11.73 6.94 -6.97
C ILE A 208 -12.45 6.21 -8.12
N GLU A 209 -13.68 6.65 -8.43
CA GLU A 209 -14.46 6.20 -9.60
C GLU A 209 -14.72 4.68 -9.62
N LEU A 210 -14.93 4.08 -8.46
CA LEU A 210 -15.35 2.69 -8.36
C LEU A 210 -16.85 2.54 -8.60
N LYS A 211 -17.23 1.57 -9.41
CA LYS A 211 -18.64 1.25 -9.66
C LYS A 211 -19.30 0.76 -8.36
N LYS A 212 -20.57 1.11 -8.16
CA LYS A 212 -21.40 0.46 -7.13
C LYS A 212 -21.71 -0.97 -7.58
N ASN A 213 -21.35 -1.95 -6.80
CA ASN A 213 -21.79 -3.34 -6.97
C ASN A 213 -23.20 -3.48 -6.44
#